data_7af5d63079e18697e6dac19df2ed4a85
#
_entry.id   7af5d63079e18697e6dac19df2ed4a85
#
_cell.length_a   1.000
_cell.length_b   1.000
_cell.length_c   1.000
_cell.angle_alpha   90.00
_cell.angle_beta   90.00
_cell.angle_gamma   90.00
#
_symmetry.space_group_name_H-M   'P 1'
#
loop_
_entity.id
_entity.type
_entity.pdbx_description
1 polymer ?
#
loop_
_entity_poly.entity_id
_entity_poly.type
_entity_poly.pdbx_seq_one_letter_code
_entity_poly.pdbx_strand_id
1 'polypeptide(L)'
;MDSTIIKRFARKFLSIQFVVFVFILSLFIMSCQEKKVSSLQQRDYLTPEIMCGTVQFADGCSPKLDTLIGFGIALIHHMTYEDAEHTFSKVIEMDPDCFWGYWGKAMTYVHPLWPEIPDKNMLDDGFVLSQNALKLAKTTREKHYGAAIAAYYEDGLNKTEPERFFISTNKKEPP
;
A
#
# COMPACT_ATOMS: atom_id res chain seq x y z
N MET A 1 54.20 -42.60 -29.23
CA MET A 1 53.68 -41.43 -28.50
C MET A 1 52.68 -41.97 -27.50
N ASP A 2 53.01 -41.93 -26.19
CA ASP A 2 52.33 -42.68 -25.15
C ASP A 2 50.87 -42.24 -24.91
N SER A 3 49.94 -43.14 -25.11
CA SER A 3 48.51 -42.99 -24.87
C SER A 3 48.17 -42.49 -23.43
N THR A 4 49.07 -42.77 -22.49
CA THR A 4 48.98 -42.38 -21.07
C THR A 4 49.19 -40.86 -20.85
N ILE A 5 50.05 -40.24 -21.63
CA ILE A 5 50.39 -38.83 -21.54
C ILE A 5 49.21 -38.02 -22.08
N ILE A 6 48.62 -38.44 -23.19
CA ILE A 6 47.46 -37.77 -23.80
C ILE A 6 46.23 -37.81 -22.85
N LYS A 7 45.98 -38.93 -22.19
CA LYS A 7 44.86 -39.08 -21.23
C LYS A 7 45.08 -38.26 -19.96
N ARG A 8 46.32 -38.00 -19.53
CA ARG A 8 46.61 -37.10 -18.40
C ARG A 8 46.42 -35.65 -18.76
N PHE A 9 46.79 -35.24 -19.98
CA PHE A 9 46.57 -33.88 -20.48
C PHE A 9 45.09 -33.60 -20.67
N ALA A 10 44.34 -34.52 -21.26
CA ALA A 10 42.88 -34.37 -21.45
C ALA A 10 42.13 -34.22 -20.12
N ARG A 11 42.47 -35.00 -19.09
CA ARG A 11 41.89 -34.89 -17.76
C ARG A 11 42.22 -33.58 -17.06
N LYS A 12 43.44 -33.07 -17.17
CA LYS A 12 43.77 -31.75 -16.61
C LYS A 12 43.05 -30.61 -17.33
N PHE A 13 42.91 -30.70 -18.65
CA PHE A 13 42.22 -29.70 -19.45
C PHE A 13 40.74 -29.68 -19.11
N LEU A 14 40.08 -30.81 -18.96
CA LEU A 14 38.68 -30.94 -18.56
C LEU A 14 38.43 -30.40 -17.13
N SER A 15 39.38 -30.65 -16.21
CA SER A 15 39.34 -30.13 -14.85
C SER A 15 39.43 -28.59 -14.80
N ILE A 16 40.29 -28.00 -15.60
CA ILE A 16 40.46 -26.54 -15.68
C ILE A 16 39.20 -25.91 -16.29
N GLN A 17 38.61 -26.48 -17.35
CA GLN A 17 37.40 -26.01 -17.93
C GLN A 17 36.23 -26.08 -16.94
N PHE A 18 36.14 -27.13 -16.14
CA PHE A 18 35.10 -27.27 -15.13
C PHE A 18 35.23 -26.20 -14.03
N VAL A 19 36.44 -25.92 -13.55
CA VAL A 19 36.71 -24.87 -12.56
C VAL A 19 36.35 -23.48 -13.10
N VAL A 20 36.73 -23.19 -14.35
CA VAL A 20 36.39 -21.91 -14.99
C VAL A 20 34.87 -21.78 -15.17
N PHE A 21 34.18 -22.83 -15.56
CA PHE A 21 32.73 -22.84 -15.70
C PHE A 21 32.04 -22.61 -14.37
N VAL A 22 32.47 -23.26 -13.28
CA VAL A 22 31.93 -23.05 -11.93
C VAL A 22 32.20 -21.61 -11.46
N PHE A 23 33.35 -21.05 -11.77
CA PHE A 23 33.71 -19.68 -11.41
C PHE A 23 32.85 -18.66 -12.16
N ILE A 24 32.59 -18.85 -13.46
CA ILE A 24 31.70 -18.02 -14.25
C ILE A 24 30.26 -18.13 -13.72
N LEU A 25 29.80 -19.34 -13.39
CA LEU A 25 28.48 -19.58 -12.84
C LEU A 25 28.31 -18.91 -11.48
N SER A 26 29.36 -18.90 -10.63
CA SER A 26 29.33 -18.20 -9.34
C SER A 26 29.26 -16.67 -9.48
N LEU A 27 29.90 -16.11 -10.51
CA LEU A 27 29.83 -14.68 -10.83
C LEU A 27 28.41 -14.29 -11.31
N PHE A 28 27.73 -15.17 -12.05
CA PHE A 28 26.35 -14.96 -12.47
C PHE A 28 25.36 -14.98 -11.28
N ILE A 29 25.60 -15.86 -10.31
CA ILE A 29 24.74 -15.94 -9.10
C ILE A 29 24.94 -14.72 -8.20
N MET A 30 26.14 -14.14 -8.14
CA MET A 30 26.40 -12.90 -7.40
C MET A 30 25.83 -11.63 -8.07
N SER A 31 25.56 -11.67 -9.39
CA SER A 31 25.03 -10.51 -10.12
C SER A 31 23.53 -10.31 -9.94
N CYS A 32 22.81 -11.25 -9.33
CA CYS A 32 21.37 -11.16 -9.07
C CYS A 32 21.06 -10.92 -7.59
N GLN A 33 21.85 -10.12 -6.90
CA GLN A 33 21.37 -9.41 -5.72
C GLN A 33 20.73 -8.11 -6.22
N GLU A 34 19.46 -8.16 -6.58
CA GLU A 34 18.61 -6.99 -6.48
C GLU A 34 18.79 -6.45 -5.06
N LYS A 35 19.51 -5.33 -4.94
CA LYS A 35 19.36 -4.47 -3.79
C LYS A 35 17.86 -4.15 -3.75
N LYS A 36 17.13 -4.83 -2.88
CA LYS A 36 15.89 -4.32 -2.35
C LYS A 36 16.29 -2.98 -1.72
N VAL A 37 16.36 -1.93 -2.56
CA VAL A 37 16.39 -0.56 -2.08
C VAL A 37 15.15 -0.49 -1.24
N SER A 38 15.32 -0.44 0.07
CA SER A 38 14.19 -0.29 0.96
C SER A 38 13.56 1.03 0.54
N SER A 39 12.42 0.92 -0.14
CA SER A 39 11.62 2.06 -0.58
C SER A 39 11.26 3.00 0.58
N LEU A 40 11.49 2.58 1.79
CA LEU A 40 11.33 3.32 3.03
C LEU A 40 12.45 4.36 3.27
N GLN A 41 13.68 4.13 2.77
CA GLN A 41 14.81 5.02 3.07
C GLN A 41 14.89 6.25 2.16
N GLN A 42 14.19 6.22 1.02
CA GLN A 42 14.15 7.36 0.09
C GLN A 42 12.99 8.32 0.38
N ARG A 43 12.04 7.95 1.24
CA ARG A 43 10.85 8.76 1.57
C ARG A 43 11.07 9.76 2.70
N ASP A 44 12.14 9.61 3.50
CA ASP A 44 12.43 10.55 4.59
C ASP A 44 12.84 11.96 4.13
N TYR A 45 13.12 12.14 2.83
CA TYR A 45 13.55 13.43 2.28
C TYR A 45 12.42 14.27 1.69
N LEU A 46 11.21 13.70 1.57
CA LEU A 46 10.09 14.39 0.96
C LEU A 46 9.14 14.84 2.07
N THR A 47 9.19 16.13 2.39
CA THR A 47 8.18 16.69 3.29
C THR A 47 6.82 16.72 2.54
N PRO A 48 5.71 16.47 3.25
CA PRO A 48 4.36 16.51 2.65
C PRO A 48 4.10 17.75 1.81
N GLU A 49 4.60 18.90 2.25
CA GLU A 49 4.40 20.20 1.61
C GLU A 49 5.10 20.33 0.25
N ILE A 50 6.23 19.64 0.06
CA ILE A 50 6.98 19.70 -1.21
C ILE A 50 6.30 18.86 -2.28
N MET A 51 5.66 17.73 -1.90
CA MET A 51 5.10 16.79 -2.87
C MET A 51 3.68 17.10 -3.29
N CYS A 52 2.83 17.53 -2.37
CA CYS A 52 1.39 17.52 -2.59
C CYS A 52 0.72 18.87 -2.34
N GLY A 53 1.49 19.90 -1.97
CA GLY A 53 0.92 21.18 -1.54
C GLY A 53 0.20 21.06 -0.19
N THR A 54 -0.62 22.05 0.15
CA THR A 54 -1.34 22.11 1.42
C THR A 54 -2.80 21.71 1.21
N VAL A 55 -3.22 20.65 1.87
CA VAL A 55 -4.61 20.22 1.92
C VAL A 55 -5.18 20.48 3.31
N GLN A 56 -6.16 21.36 3.40
CA GLN A 56 -6.92 21.60 4.63
C GLN A 56 -8.19 20.77 4.57
N PHE A 57 -8.21 19.64 5.25
CA PHE A 57 -9.34 18.72 5.16
C PHE A 57 -9.96 18.38 6.51
N ALA A 58 -9.14 18.05 7.52
CA ALA A 58 -9.62 17.52 8.77
C ALA A 58 -9.85 18.63 9.80
N ASP A 59 -10.92 18.46 10.55
CA ASP A 59 -11.22 19.11 11.81
C ASP A 59 -11.72 18.02 12.78
N GLY A 60 -11.29 18.06 14.02
CA GLY A 60 -11.80 17.15 15.06
C GLY A 60 -10.81 16.11 15.59
N CYS A 61 -9.63 15.97 15.00
CA CYS A 61 -8.48 15.31 15.62
C CYS A 61 -7.52 16.37 16.20
N SER A 62 -6.34 15.99 16.65
CA SER A 62 -5.38 16.98 17.14
C SER A 62 -4.76 17.77 15.98
N PRO A 63 -4.42 19.07 16.16
CA PRO A 63 -3.79 19.88 15.11
C PRO A 63 -2.50 19.31 14.52
N LYS A 64 -1.80 18.46 15.29
CA LYS A 64 -0.61 17.74 14.79
C LYS A 64 -0.94 16.72 13.72
N LEU A 65 -2.15 16.20 13.71
CA LEU A 65 -2.61 15.20 12.75
C LEU A 65 -3.20 15.82 11.50
N ASP A 66 -3.63 17.06 11.53
CA ASP A 66 -4.27 17.72 10.38
C ASP A 66 -3.37 17.73 9.15
N THR A 67 -2.08 18.03 9.33
CA THR A 67 -1.08 17.98 8.24
C THR A 67 -0.91 16.55 7.71
N LEU A 68 -0.83 15.57 8.60
CA LEU A 68 -0.65 14.17 8.22
C LEU A 68 -1.89 13.61 7.50
N ILE A 69 -3.09 13.96 7.98
CA ILE A 69 -4.36 13.59 7.35
C ILE A 69 -4.47 14.26 5.98
N GLY A 70 -4.17 15.56 5.88
CA GLY A 70 -4.15 16.29 4.61
C GLY A 70 -3.18 15.65 3.61
N PHE A 71 -2.00 15.23 4.06
CA PHE A 71 -1.04 14.51 3.23
C PHE A 71 -1.57 13.16 2.75
N GLY A 72 -2.16 12.35 3.64
CA GLY A 72 -2.79 11.09 3.27
C GLY A 72 -3.89 11.25 2.22
N ILE A 73 -4.70 12.30 2.34
CA ILE A 73 -5.74 12.62 1.34
C ILE A 73 -5.13 13.02 0.00
N ALA A 74 -4.07 13.85 0.01
CA ALA A 74 -3.36 14.19 -1.20
C ALA A 74 -2.79 12.95 -1.90
N LEU A 75 -2.23 12.01 -1.14
CA LEU A 75 -1.72 10.74 -1.67
C LEU A 75 -2.83 9.89 -2.32
N ILE A 76 -4.03 9.82 -1.74
CA ILE A 76 -5.20 9.17 -2.37
C ILE A 76 -5.49 9.84 -3.72
N HIS A 77 -5.53 11.16 -3.79
CA HIS A 77 -5.79 11.89 -5.03
C HIS A 77 -4.67 11.73 -6.07
N HIS A 78 -3.44 11.47 -5.63
CA HIS A 78 -2.31 11.11 -6.49
C HIS A 78 -2.26 9.62 -6.84
N MET A 79 -3.23 8.81 -6.37
CA MET A 79 -3.31 7.36 -6.60
C MET A 79 -2.11 6.58 -6.04
N THR A 80 -1.42 7.13 -5.05
CA THR A 80 -0.32 6.47 -4.32
C THR A 80 -0.89 5.81 -3.06
N TYR A 81 -1.73 4.79 -3.29
CA TYR A 81 -2.57 4.20 -2.24
C TYR A 81 -1.77 3.53 -1.11
N GLU A 82 -0.65 2.87 -1.42
CA GLU A 82 0.23 2.26 -0.40
C GLU A 82 0.82 3.32 0.56
N ASP A 83 1.26 4.45 0.03
CA ASP A 83 1.80 5.54 0.84
C ASP A 83 0.71 6.22 1.67
N ALA A 84 -0.49 6.34 1.11
CA ALA A 84 -1.66 6.83 1.81
C ALA A 84 -2.05 5.90 2.96
N GLU A 85 -2.09 4.57 2.73
CA GLU A 85 -2.38 3.57 3.76
C GLU A 85 -1.39 3.65 4.92
N HIS A 86 -0.10 3.73 4.61
CA HIS A 86 0.95 3.89 5.62
C HIS A 86 0.77 5.20 6.41
N THR A 87 0.41 6.29 5.73
CA THR A 87 0.17 7.58 6.36
C THR A 87 -1.03 7.53 7.32
N PHE A 88 -2.16 6.96 6.90
CA PHE A 88 -3.33 6.82 7.78
C PHE A 88 -3.11 5.80 8.91
N SER A 89 -2.29 4.77 8.69
CA SER A 89 -1.87 3.87 9.77
C SER A 89 -1.12 4.62 10.87
N LYS A 90 -0.23 5.56 10.51
CA LYS A 90 0.43 6.44 11.48
C LYS A 90 -0.55 7.35 12.22
N VAL A 91 -1.59 7.85 11.55
CA VAL A 91 -2.65 8.64 12.22
C VAL A 91 -3.32 7.80 13.29
N ILE A 92 -3.70 6.55 12.99
CA ILE A 92 -4.33 5.63 13.96
C ILE A 92 -3.38 5.31 15.12
N GLU A 93 -2.10 5.10 14.85
CA GLU A 93 -1.08 4.84 15.89
C GLU A 93 -0.92 6.04 16.84
N MET A 94 -0.98 7.27 16.32
CA MET A 94 -0.82 8.50 17.11
C MET A 94 -2.09 8.88 17.87
N ASP A 95 -3.27 8.61 17.31
CA ASP A 95 -4.56 8.87 17.92
C ASP A 95 -5.59 7.80 17.49
N PRO A 96 -5.74 6.73 18.28
CA PRO A 96 -6.69 5.66 17.99
C PRO A 96 -8.16 6.10 18.00
N ASP A 97 -8.48 7.28 18.52
CA ASP A 97 -9.83 7.84 18.54
C ASP A 97 -10.09 8.83 17.40
N CYS A 98 -9.13 9.00 16.49
CA CYS A 98 -9.26 9.86 15.32
C CYS A 98 -10.06 9.18 14.21
N PHE A 99 -11.27 9.68 13.93
CA PHE A 99 -12.15 9.23 12.86
C PHE A 99 -11.42 9.17 11.49
N TRP A 100 -10.69 10.23 11.16
CA TRP A 100 -10.06 10.41 9.85
C TRP A 100 -8.95 9.40 9.54
N GLY A 101 -8.32 8.84 10.57
CA GLY A 101 -7.35 7.76 10.41
C GLY A 101 -7.99 6.49 9.83
N TYR A 102 -9.09 6.05 10.42
CA TYR A 102 -9.82 4.85 9.98
C TYR A 102 -10.54 5.07 8.65
N TRP A 103 -11.20 6.22 8.49
CA TRP A 103 -11.85 6.59 7.24
C TRP A 103 -10.85 6.65 6.10
N GLY A 104 -9.73 7.36 6.28
CA GLY A 104 -8.70 7.52 5.28
C GLY A 104 -8.06 6.19 4.89
N LYS A 105 -7.73 5.34 5.88
CA LYS A 105 -7.20 4.01 5.61
C LYS A 105 -8.21 3.14 4.84
N ALA A 106 -9.50 3.18 5.18
CA ALA A 106 -10.52 2.49 4.40
C ALA A 106 -10.60 2.99 2.96
N MET A 107 -10.44 4.30 2.74
CA MET A 107 -10.44 4.90 1.40
C MET A 107 -9.26 4.45 0.52
N THR A 108 -8.15 4.01 1.10
CA THR A 108 -7.00 3.55 0.30
C THR A 108 -7.25 2.26 -0.47
N TYR A 109 -8.27 1.49 -0.12
CA TYR A 109 -8.67 0.28 -0.83
C TYR A 109 -9.75 0.55 -1.90
N VAL A 110 -10.16 1.81 -2.06
CA VAL A 110 -11.14 2.23 -3.07
C VAL A 110 -10.39 2.80 -4.27
N HIS A 111 -10.34 2.07 -5.38
CA HIS A 111 -9.56 2.42 -6.57
C HIS A 111 -10.48 2.72 -7.77
N PRO A 112 -11.16 3.88 -7.81
CA PRO A 112 -12.25 4.14 -8.76
C PRO A 112 -11.82 4.19 -10.23
N LEU A 113 -10.55 4.42 -10.50
CA LEU A 113 -10.01 4.56 -11.86
C LEU A 113 -9.25 3.33 -12.36
N TRP A 114 -9.03 2.35 -11.51
CA TRP A 114 -8.30 1.13 -11.87
C TRP A 114 -9.28 -0.03 -12.05
N PRO A 115 -9.04 -0.92 -13.02
CA PRO A 115 -9.88 -2.09 -13.21
C PRO A 115 -9.65 -3.18 -12.15
N GLU A 116 -8.84 -2.90 -11.15
CA GLU A 116 -8.53 -3.84 -10.07
C GLU A 116 -9.73 -3.96 -9.14
N ILE A 117 -10.25 -5.17 -9.04
CA ILE A 117 -11.29 -5.49 -8.05
C ILE A 117 -10.58 -5.71 -6.72
N PRO A 118 -10.98 -5.02 -5.63
CA PRO A 118 -10.44 -5.28 -4.31
C PRO A 118 -10.56 -6.77 -3.97
N ASP A 119 -9.48 -7.36 -3.49
CA ASP A 119 -9.52 -8.75 -3.04
C ASP A 119 -10.35 -8.90 -1.74
N LYS A 120 -10.58 -10.16 -1.35
CA LYS A 120 -11.37 -10.43 -0.14
C LYS A 120 -10.78 -9.79 1.11
N ASN A 121 -9.47 -9.78 1.26
CA ASN A 121 -8.81 -9.22 2.45
C ASN A 121 -8.98 -7.70 2.50
N MET A 122 -8.81 -7.02 1.36
CA MET A 122 -9.05 -5.58 1.25
C MET A 122 -10.51 -5.22 1.59
N LEU A 123 -11.47 -6.03 1.15
CA LEU A 123 -12.89 -5.80 1.47
C LEU A 123 -13.20 -6.06 2.94
N ASP A 124 -12.66 -7.12 3.53
CA ASP A 124 -12.83 -7.44 4.94
C ASP A 124 -12.17 -6.38 5.85
N ASP A 125 -10.94 -5.99 5.56
CA ASP A 125 -10.21 -4.96 6.31
C ASP A 125 -10.89 -3.58 6.15
N GLY A 126 -11.30 -3.23 4.94
CA GLY A 126 -12.04 -2.02 4.66
C GLY A 126 -13.37 -1.96 5.40
N PHE A 127 -14.08 -3.10 5.51
CA PHE A 127 -15.29 -3.19 6.33
C PHE A 127 -14.99 -2.90 7.80
N VAL A 128 -13.99 -3.55 8.40
CA VAL A 128 -13.61 -3.32 9.81
C VAL A 128 -13.22 -1.86 10.05
N LEU A 129 -12.40 -1.30 9.16
CA LEU A 129 -11.97 0.10 9.24
C LEU A 129 -13.16 1.07 9.14
N SER A 130 -14.07 0.83 8.21
CA SER A 130 -15.27 1.66 8.03
C SER A 130 -16.21 1.63 9.24
N GLN A 131 -16.37 0.46 9.88
CA GLN A 131 -17.15 0.32 11.12
C GLN A 131 -16.49 1.07 12.29
N ASN A 132 -15.16 1.03 12.40
CA ASN A 132 -14.44 1.81 13.42
C ASN A 132 -14.59 3.31 13.18
N ALA A 133 -14.45 3.76 11.93
CA ALA A 133 -14.71 5.16 11.58
C ALA A 133 -16.12 5.58 11.97
N LEU A 134 -17.14 4.80 11.57
CA LEU A 134 -18.53 5.13 11.87
C LEU A 134 -18.79 5.22 13.39
N LYS A 135 -18.20 4.33 14.18
CA LYS A 135 -18.30 4.34 15.65
C LYS A 135 -17.66 5.58 16.27
N LEU A 136 -16.58 6.09 15.69
CA LEU A 136 -15.83 7.26 16.19
C LEU A 136 -16.37 8.60 15.68
N ALA A 137 -17.32 8.59 14.75
CA ALA A 137 -17.89 9.80 14.14
C ALA A 137 -18.62 10.67 15.17
N LYS A 138 -18.15 11.89 15.38
CA LYS A 138 -18.69 12.87 16.34
C LYS A 138 -19.51 13.96 15.65
N THR A 139 -18.99 14.49 14.55
CA THR A 139 -19.63 15.58 13.79
C THR A 139 -20.59 15.05 12.73
N THR A 140 -21.51 15.89 12.27
CA THR A 140 -22.41 15.56 11.15
C THR A 140 -21.61 15.18 9.89
N ARG A 141 -20.51 15.91 9.62
CA ARG A 141 -19.63 15.62 8.50
C ARG A 141 -19.01 14.21 8.61
N GLU A 142 -18.43 13.86 9.76
CA GLU A 142 -17.86 12.54 10.00
C GLU A 142 -18.91 11.42 9.87
N LYS A 143 -20.12 11.65 10.38
CA LYS A 143 -21.23 10.69 10.25
C LYS A 143 -21.57 10.42 8.78
N HIS A 144 -21.63 11.45 7.93
CA HIS A 144 -21.90 11.29 6.51
C HIS A 144 -20.76 10.55 5.79
N TYR A 145 -19.52 10.95 6.02
CA TYR A 145 -18.35 10.27 5.44
C TYR A 145 -18.24 8.82 5.93
N GLY A 146 -18.47 8.59 7.23
CA GLY A 146 -18.48 7.25 7.81
C GLY A 146 -19.61 6.38 7.26
N ALA A 147 -20.81 6.92 7.11
CA ALA A 147 -21.94 6.20 6.53
C ALA A 147 -21.72 5.83 5.06
N ALA A 148 -21.11 6.73 4.29
CA ALA A 148 -20.80 6.48 2.88
C ALA A 148 -19.77 5.34 2.72
N ILE A 149 -18.64 5.41 3.45
CA ILE A 149 -17.61 4.38 3.36
C ILE A 149 -18.08 3.03 3.92
N ALA A 150 -18.88 3.02 5.00
CA ALA A 150 -19.47 1.81 5.54
C ALA A 150 -20.41 1.14 4.54
N ALA A 151 -21.23 1.94 3.81
CA ALA A 151 -22.12 1.43 2.79
C ALA A 151 -21.40 0.83 1.57
N TYR A 152 -20.20 1.36 1.23
CA TYR A 152 -19.35 0.79 0.20
C TYR A 152 -18.91 -0.64 0.55
N TYR A 153 -18.50 -0.86 1.78
CA TYR A 153 -18.01 -2.17 2.25
C TYR A 153 -19.10 -3.13 2.71
N GLU A 154 -20.30 -2.63 3.01
CA GLU A 154 -21.42 -3.46 3.44
C GLU A 154 -21.76 -4.50 2.38
N ASP A 155 -21.64 -5.79 2.73
CA ASP A 155 -21.84 -6.92 1.82
C ASP A 155 -20.97 -6.84 0.53
N GLY A 156 -19.75 -6.30 0.69
CA GLY A 156 -18.86 -5.96 -0.43
C GLY A 156 -18.49 -7.14 -1.32
N LEU A 157 -18.42 -8.37 -0.75
CA LEU A 157 -18.09 -9.59 -1.49
C LEU A 157 -19.19 -10.01 -2.49
N ASN A 158 -20.44 -9.63 -2.25
CA ASN A 158 -21.60 -9.99 -3.07
C ASN A 158 -22.01 -8.87 -4.05
N LYS A 159 -21.25 -7.77 -4.08
CA LYS A 159 -21.54 -6.61 -4.93
C LYS A 159 -20.41 -6.37 -5.93
N THR A 160 -20.78 -5.94 -7.12
CA THR A 160 -19.82 -5.43 -8.10
C THR A 160 -19.31 -4.04 -7.71
N GLU A 161 -18.16 -3.63 -8.24
CA GLU A 161 -17.58 -2.30 -7.96
C GLU A 161 -18.57 -1.15 -8.26
N PRO A 162 -19.27 -1.12 -9.41
CA PRO A 162 -20.28 -0.09 -9.68
C PRO A 162 -21.41 -0.06 -8.65
N GLU A 163 -21.87 -1.22 -8.17
CA GLU A 163 -22.93 -1.30 -7.15
C GLU A 163 -22.45 -0.73 -5.80
N ARG A 164 -21.22 -1.03 -5.39
CA ARG A 164 -20.62 -0.44 -4.18
C ARG A 164 -20.57 1.08 -4.25
N PHE A 165 -20.07 1.62 -5.38
CA PHE A 165 -20.04 3.06 -5.60
C PHE A 165 -21.43 3.69 -5.59
N PHE A 166 -22.39 3.12 -6.33
CA PHE A 166 -23.74 3.62 -6.39
C PHE A 166 -24.39 3.70 -5.00
N ILE A 167 -24.25 2.66 -4.18
CA ILE A 167 -24.81 2.61 -2.83
C ILE A 167 -24.16 3.66 -1.93
N SER A 168 -22.83 3.78 -1.95
CA SER A 168 -22.09 4.71 -1.11
C SER A 168 -22.43 6.17 -1.41
N THR A 169 -22.65 6.52 -2.69
CA THR A 169 -22.97 7.87 -3.13
C THR A 169 -24.43 8.25 -2.93
N ASN A 170 -25.34 7.26 -2.87
CA ASN A 170 -26.77 7.47 -2.75
C ASN A 170 -27.33 7.16 -1.36
N LYS A 171 -26.48 6.85 -0.38
CA LYS A 171 -26.94 6.61 0.99
C LYS A 171 -27.56 7.89 1.53
N LYS A 172 -28.86 7.82 1.81
CA LYS A 172 -29.59 8.91 2.47
C LYS A 172 -28.97 9.20 3.83
N GLU A 173 -29.06 10.46 4.26
CA GLU A 173 -28.59 10.92 5.57
C GLU A 173 -29.01 9.95 6.68
N PRO A 174 -28.10 9.65 7.62
CA PRO A 174 -28.49 8.94 8.84
C PRO A 174 -29.52 9.80 9.60
N PRO A 175 -30.50 9.18 10.24
CA PRO A 175 -31.54 9.87 11.00
C PRO A 175 -30.98 10.71 12.14
#